data_efdcee268479b59f0d98eb8bd8855177
#
_entry.id   efdcee268479b59f0d98eb8bd8855177
#
_cell.length_a   1.000
_cell.length_b   1.000
_cell.length_c   1.000
_cell.angle_alpha   90.00
_cell.angle_beta   90.00
_cell.angle_gamma   90.00
#
_symmetry.space_group_name_H-M   'P 1'
#
loop_
_entity.id
_entity.type
_entity.pdbx_description
1 polymer ?
#
loop_
_entity_poly.entity_id
_entity_poly.type
_entity_poly.pdbx_seq_one_letter_code
_entity_poly.pdbx_strand_id
1 'polypeptide(L)'
;MLDLLRNPWTTAAIAFLAAIITMPVATRFGRWMSVTAKVASPLSDARVPATGGISIIASIVVALAVTGHLDWWMALGAGAMLVVGLVDDALVLIPGQKFSCQLAIVTWAAIFALPHYAFTPWQLLGVGITIFWLVATTNAFNLVDGLDGLAAGIGITVAAAIATIGIALGVPAVTAPSLAVAGALGGFLIFNLPPASIIMGDAGALPLGYMLGVLALQGGALPTNSRLTLWVFPVLVMLVPLLDAGIVTAARLATGKAISRHGLEHVHDRLRSLGLTEWRAVASIWVVATVAAGCAIAANLLPHADVIAALPLIALAAAVIALFMIDLTFDASPPGVAYGDLQGVARYILSLGYKRRIAEAAMDTALISAAYFGACALRLDFNLTPEVLASMIRGLPWVILLTYPAFLLAGVYRGIWRYAGLTDSFRFAGGAIIAGVLVAIGSDFLPIRHSGSIALLYALLLVNLLVATRMSFQMLRKLISRLATVTDRVLVVGAGEIGTVAAEFVLRARPRSARVVGFVDGDAFKQGKILHGEEVLGTPEDIESVHARVPFTEIIVADEELAPEQMERLHRFGRTHGIPVRRFSMQLSEIQQLGPRPVSGAEAAAVAIAVKVPSPI
;
A
#
# COMPACT_ATOMS: atom_id res chain seq x y z
N MET A 1 -28.75 34.75 9.81
CA MET A 1 -29.02 33.34 10.14
C MET A 1 -29.03 32.47 8.90
N LEU A 2 -29.76 32.84 7.83
CA LEU A 2 -29.77 32.05 6.56
C LEU A 2 -28.40 31.96 5.87
N ASP A 3 -27.61 33.04 5.89
CA ASP A 3 -26.25 33.04 5.29
C ASP A 3 -25.27 32.13 6.06
N LEU A 4 -25.45 32.06 7.38
CA LEU A 4 -24.65 31.15 8.22
C LEU A 4 -24.97 29.67 7.91
N LEU A 5 -26.24 29.34 7.66
CA LEU A 5 -26.66 27.98 7.31
C LEU A 5 -26.19 27.57 5.90
N ARG A 6 -26.03 28.53 5.00
CA ARG A 6 -25.52 28.27 3.62
C ARG A 6 -24.00 28.12 3.55
N ASN A 7 -23.28 28.41 4.64
CA ASN A 7 -21.83 28.22 4.68
C ASN A 7 -21.51 26.70 4.66
N PRO A 8 -20.68 26.19 3.73
CA PRO A 8 -20.35 24.79 3.64
C PRO A 8 -19.71 24.20 4.91
N TRP A 9 -19.01 25.02 5.70
CA TRP A 9 -18.44 24.60 6.98
C TRP A 9 -19.51 24.31 8.04
N THR A 10 -20.64 25.01 7.97
CA THR A 10 -21.79 24.76 8.84
C THR A 10 -22.36 23.36 8.54
N THR A 11 -22.37 22.96 7.28
CA THR A 11 -22.78 21.60 6.87
C THR A 11 -21.90 20.53 7.52
N ALA A 12 -20.57 20.73 7.51
CA ALA A 12 -19.64 19.81 8.18
C ALA A 12 -19.91 19.72 9.69
N ALA A 13 -20.09 20.88 10.35
CA ALA A 13 -20.34 20.94 11.79
C ALA A 13 -21.65 20.24 12.17
N ILE A 14 -22.74 20.48 11.40
CA ILE A 14 -24.03 19.83 11.64
C ILE A 14 -23.89 18.31 11.43
N ALA A 15 -23.23 17.86 10.36
CA ALA A 15 -23.03 16.44 10.09
C ALA A 15 -22.22 15.76 11.20
N PHE A 16 -21.16 16.42 11.68
CA PHE A 16 -20.32 15.94 12.78
C PHE A 16 -21.12 15.79 14.08
N LEU A 17 -21.84 16.84 14.47
CA LEU A 17 -22.66 16.82 15.69
C LEU A 17 -23.81 15.81 15.60
N ALA A 18 -24.49 15.75 14.44
CA ALA A 18 -25.53 14.77 14.19
C ALA A 18 -25.00 13.33 14.33
N ALA A 19 -23.81 13.04 13.79
CA ALA A 19 -23.17 11.74 13.94
C ALA A 19 -22.89 11.39 15.41
N ILE A 20 -22.33 12.31 16.18
CA ILE A 20 -22.07 12.11 17.62
C ILE A 20 -23.37 11.81 18.38
N ILE A 21 -24.45 12.54 18.07
CA ILE A 21 -25.75 12.39 18.76
C ILE A 21 -26.44 11.06 18.37
N THR A 22 -26.39 10.70 17.09
CA THR A 22 -27.09 9.51 16.58
C THR A 22 -26.32 8.20 16.81
N MET A 23 -24.99 8.25 16.98
CA MET A 23 -24.16 7.05 17.14
C MET A 23 -24.53 6.19 18.36
N PRO A 24 -24.78 6.74 19.56
CA PRO A 24 -25.23 5.93 20.70
C PRO A 24 -26.59 5.26 20.46
N VAL A 25 -27.47 5.91 19.68
CA VAL A 25 -28.78 5.34 19.30
C VAL A 25 -28.57 4.19 18.33
N ALA A 26 -27.75 4.37 17.30
CA ALA A 26 -27.38 3.32 16.35
C ALA A 26 -26.73 2.12 17.04
N THR A 27 -25.87 2.35 18.02
CA THR A 27 -25.23 1.30 18.82
C THR A 27 -26.26 0.47 19.62
N ARG A 28 -27.23 1.15 20.26
CA ARG A 28 -28.30 0.47 21.00
C ARG A 28 -29.22 -0.32 20.05
N PHE A 29 -29.58 0.28 18.92
CA PHE A 29 -30.39 -0.35 17.89
C PHE A 29 -29.72 -1.60 17.33
N GLY A 30 -28.42 -1.54 17.00
CA GLY A 30 -27.66 -2.68 16.50
C GLY A 30 -27.60 -3.85 17.51
N ARG A 31 -27.43 -3.54 18.79
CA ARG A 31 -27.49 -4.55 19.85
C ARG A 31 -28.87 -5.19 19.96
N TRP A 32 -29.92 -4.39 19.88
CA TRP A 32 -31.32 -4.88 19.95
C TRP A 32 -31.67 -5.77 18.75
N MET A 33 -31.23 -5.39 17.53
CA MET A 33 -31.44 -6.17 16.30
C MET A 33 -30.49 -7.36 16.16
N SER A 34 -29.51 -7.51 17.06
CA SER A 34 -28.45 -8.54 16.96
C SER A 34 -27.61 -8.43 15.68
N VAL A 35 -27.59 -7.27 15.02
CA VAL A 35 -26.76 -6.97 13.86
C VAL A 35 -25.36 -6.62 14.38
N THR A 36 -24.53 -7.65 14.56
CA THR A 36 -23.19 -7.51 15.15
C THR A 36 -22.15 -8.24 14.32
N ALA A 37 -20.96 -7.67 14.20
CA ALA A 37 -19.82 -8.32 13.61
C ALA A 37 -18.72 -8.59 14.66
N LYS A 38 -17.81 -9.52 14.38
CA LYS A 38 -16.65 -9.78 15.21
C LYS A 38 -15.66 -8.64 15.08
N VAL A 39 -15.12 -8.18 16.20
CA VAL A 39 -13.96 -7.25 16.19
C VAL A 39 -12.77 -7.96 15.56
N ALA A 40 -12.00 -7.26 14.75
CA ALA A 40 -10.80 -7.78 14.10
C ALA A 40 -9.64 -8.13 15.07
N SER A 41 -9.84 -8.02 16.39
CA SER A 41 -8.85 -8.37 17.40
C SER A 41 -8.82 -9.87 17.67
N PRO A 42 -7.68 -10.57 17.50
CA PRO A 42 -7.56 -12.01 17.75
C PRO A 42 -7.72 -12.41 19.22
N LEU A 43 -7.74 -11.45 20.15
CA LEU A 43 -7.84 -11.67 21.60
C LEU A 43 -9.23 -11.42 22.18
N SER A 44 -10.21 -11.02 21.36
CA SER A 44 -11.55 -10.68 21.82
C SER A 44 -12.62 -11.39 20.98
N ASP A 45 -13.46 -12.19 21.63
CA ASP A 45 -14.72 -12.70 21.06
C ASP A 45 -15.85 -11.63 21.13
N ALA A 46 -15.52 -10.40 21.44
CA ALA A 46 -16.47 -9.31 21.55
C ALA A 46 -17.12 -9.02 20.19
N ARG A 47 -18.44 -9.01 20.18
CA ARG A 47 -19.24 -8.59 19.02
C ARG A 47 -19.63 -7.13 19.17
N VAL A 48 -19.36 -6.34 18.11
CA VAL A 48 -19.64 -4.91 18.06
C VAL A 48 -20.78 -4.66 17.08
N PRO A 49 -21.68 -3.71 17.36
CA PRO A 49 -22.76 -3.38 16.43
C PRO A 49 -22.25 -2.88 15.08
N ALA A 50 -22.81 -3.42 13.98
CA ALA A 50 -22.49 -3.05 12.61
C ALA A 50 -23.55 -2.09 12.01
N THR A 51 -23.95 -1.10 12.79
CA THR A 51 -25.03 -0.15 12.45
C THR A 51 -24.56 1.29 12.35
N GLY A 52 -23.24 1.52 12.37
CA GLY A 52 -22.63 2.85 12.23
C GLY A 52 -23.02 3.55 10.94
N GLY A 53 -23.18 2.78 9.86
CA GLY A 53 -23.60 3.30 8.56
C GLY A 53 -24.93 4.04 8.57
N ILE A 54 -25.91 3.56 9.36
CA ILE A 54 -27.21 4.24 9.51
C ILE A 54 -27.01 5.67 10.05
N SER A 55 -26.21 5.79 11.11
CA SER A 55 -25.91 7.09 11.71
C SER A 55 -25.15 8.02 10.77
N ILE A 56 -24.16 7.51 10.04
CA ILE A 56 -23.38 8.26 9.08
C ILE A 56 -24.29 8.85 8.00
N ILE A 57 -25.07 8.01 7.32
CA ILE A 57 -25.92 8.44 6.21
C ILE A 57 -27.04 9.37 6.68
N ALA A 58 -27.68 9.06 7.81
CA ALA A 58 -28.69 9.96 8.41
C ALA A 58 -28.09 11.34 8.73
N SER A 59 -26.88 11.39 9.28
CA SER A 59 -26.20 12.65 9.63
C SER A 59 -25.85 13.48 8.39
N ILE A 60 -25.40 12.84 7.30
CA ILE A 60 -25.13 13.49 6.02
C ILE A 60 -26.43 14.09 5.45
N VAL A 61 -27.49 13.28 5.37
CA VAL A 61 -28.78 13.72 4.80
C VAL A 61 -29.39 14.85 5.62
N VAL A 62 -29.37 14.75 6.94
CA VAL A 62 -29.86 15.82 7.82
C VAL A 62 -29.08 17.12 7.65
N ALA A 63 -27.75 17.05 7.61
CA ALA A 63 -26.91 18.23 7.44
C ALA A 63 -27.18 18.91 6.10
N LEU A 64 -27.25 18.14 5.01
CA LEU A 64 -27.51 18.66 3.67
C LEU A 64 -28.94 19.23 3.53
N ALA A 65 -29.93 18.59 4.16
CA ALA A 65 -31.31 19.09 4.17
C ALA A 65 -31.44 20.42 4.92
N VAL A 66 -30.84 20.50 6.12
CA VAL A 66 -30.89 21.71 6.95
C VAL A 66 -30.17 22.90 6.28
N THR A 67 -29.09 22.65 5.58
CA THR A 67 -28.29 23.67 4.89
C THR A 67 -28.77 23.99 3.47
N GLY A 68 -29.78 23.26 2.97
CA GLY A 68 -30.35 23.44 1.63
C GLY A 68 -29.47 22.98 0.48
N HIS A 69 -28.51 22.06 0.75
CA HIS A 69 -27.60 21.50 -0.25
C HIS A 69 -27.92 20.03 -0.59
N LEU A 70 -29.11 19.54 -0.23
CA LEU A 70 -29.51 18.17 -0.47
C LEU A 70 -29.76 17.91 -1.96
N ASP A 71 -28.91 17.08 -2.58
CA ASP A 71 -29.17 16.49 -3.86
C ASP A 71 -30.00 15.20 -3.68
N TRP A 72 -31.27 15.27 -4.08
CA TRP A 72 -32.20 14.15 -3.94
C TRP A 72 -31.75 12.90 -4.72
N TRP A 73 -31.10 13.06 -5.86
CA TRP A 73 -30.67 11.95 -6.68
C TRP A 73 -29.52 11.18 -6.00
N MET A 74 -28.55 11.91 -5.48
CA MET A 74 -27.46 11.31 -4.69
C MET A 74 -28.00 10.68 -3.41
N ALA A 75 -28.94 11.34 -2.72
CA ALA A 75 -29.53 10.83 -1.49
C ALA A 75 -30.34 9.55 -1.71
N LEU A 76 -31.12 9.46 -2.82
CA LEU A 76 -31.88 8.26 -3.18
C LEU A 76 -30.94 7.09 -3.51
N GLY A 77 -29.87 7.32 -4.27
CA GLY A 77 -28.88 6.28 -4.56
C GLY A 77 -28.16 5.80 -3.31
N ALA A 78 -27.73 6.73 -2.44
CA ALA A 78 -27.12 6.38 -1.15
C ALA A 78 -28.09 5.65 -0.22
N GLY A 79 -29.37 6.07 -0.18
CA GLY A 79 -30.43 5.38 0.58
C GLY A 79 -30.70 3.96 0.07
N ALA A 80 -30.74 3.77 -1.23
CA ALA A 80 -30.88 2.44 -1.83
C ALA A 80 -29.66 1.54 -1.50
N MET A 81 -28.44 2.06 -1.55
CA MET A 81 -27.23 1.34 -1.15
C MET A 81 -27.22 1.02 0.36
N LEU A 82 -27.71 1.95 1.21
CA LEU A 82 -27.89 1.70 2.63
C LEU A 82 -28.83 0.52 2.90
N VAL A 83 -29.96 0.45 2.17
CA VAL A 83 -30.90 -0.67 2.29
C VAL A 83 -30.25 -2.00 1.90
N VAL A 84 -29.53 -2.03 0.78
CA VAL A 84 -28.78 -3.23 0.34
C VAL A 84 -27.77 -3.65 1.42
N GLY A 85 -26.99 -2.70 1.96
CA GLY A 85 -26.02 -2.97 3.02
C GLY A 85 -26.69 -3.47 4.31
N LEU A 86 -27.79 -2.88 4.74
CA LEU A 86 -28.55 -3.36 5.92
C LEU A 86 -29.08 -4.78 5.75
N VAL A 87 -29.58 -5.10 4.55
CA VAL A 87 -30.05 -6.45 4.23
C VAL A 87 -28.89 -7.43 4.23
N ASP A 88 -27.71 -7.02 3.72
CA ASP A 88 -26.53 -7.87 3.73
C ASP A 88 -25.99 -8.10 5.14
N ASP A 89 -25.89 -7.04 5.95
CA ASP A 89 -25.47 -7.14 7.36
C ASP A 89 -26.41 -8.01 8.21
N ALA A 90 -27.70 -8.06 7.87
CA ALA A 90 -28.71 -8.83 8.60
C ALA A 90 -28.88 -10.27 8.10
N LEU A 91 -28.85 -10.50 6.78
CA LEU A 91 -29.25 -11.76 6.14
C LEU A 91 -28.12 -12.47 5.39
N VAL A 92 -26.93 -11.82 5.25
CA VAL A 92 -25.76 -12.33 4.50
C VAL A 92 -26.14 -12.73 3.08
N LEU A 93 -26.25 -11.76 2.20
CA LEU A 93 -26.61 -11.97 0.79
C LEU A 93 -25.58 -12.82 0.04
N ILE A 94 -26.05 -13.58 -0.93
CA ILE A 94 -25.13 -14.23 -1.88
C ILE A 94 -24.43 -13.15 -2.69
N PRO A 95 -23.09 -13.23 -2.93
CA PRO A 95 -22.32 -12.18 -3.61
C PRO A 95 -22.92 -11.70 -4.94
N GLY A 96 -23.51 -12.63 -5.72
CA GLY A 96 -24.20 -12.29 -6.97
C GLY A 96 -25.46 -11.43 -6.76
N GLN A 97 -26.23 -11.67 -5.71
CA GLN A 97 -27.42 -10.87 -5.37
C GLN A 97 -27.01 -9.45 -4.96
N LYS A 98 -26.04 -9.34 -4.03
CA LYS A 98 -25.49 -8.06 -3.62
C LYS A 98 -25.00 -7.25 -4.81
N PHE A 99 -24.19 -7.86 -5.68
CA PHE A 99 -23.65 -7.21 -6.88
C PHE A 99 -24.76 -6.79 -7.86
N SER A 100 -25.79 -7.62 -8.09
CA SER A 100 -26.91 -7.29 -8.98
C SER A 100 -27.72 -6.10 -8.46
N CYS A 101 -27.96 -6.00 -7.15
CA CYS A 101 -28.63 -4.84 -6.54
C CYS A 101 -27.78 -3.57 -6.71
N GLN A 102 -26.48 -3.64 -6.42
CA GLN A 102 -25.56 -2.50 -6.65
C GLN A 102 -25.55 -2.06 -8.10
N LEU A 103 -25.45 -3.02 -9.05
CA LEU A 103 -25.44 -2.73 -10.48
C LEU A 103 -26.74 -2.04 -10.92
N ALA A 104 -27.89 -2.48 -10.43
CA ALA A 104 -29.17 -1.84 -10.73
C ALA A 104 -29.21 -0.39 -10.23
N ILE A 105 -28.79 -0.13 -8.99
CA ILE A 105 -28.77 1.20 -8.39
C ILE A 105 -27.81 2.13 -9.14
N VAL A 106 -26.58 1.70 -9.44
CA VAL A 106 -25.60 2.55 -10.16
C VAL A 106 -26.00 2.77 -11.61
N THR A 107 -26.63 1.79 -12.25
CA THR A 107 -27.16 1.95 -13.61
C THR A 107 -28.27 3.00 -13.63
N TRP A 108 -29.21 2.92 -12.71
CA TRP A 108 -30.24 3.94 -12.53
C TRP A 108 -29.62 5.33 -12.29
N ALA A 109 -28.65 5.44 -11.38
CA ALA A 109 -27.97 6.70 -11.10
C ALA A 109 -27.22 7.25 -12.33
N ALA A 110 -26.52 6.41 -13.08
CA ALA A 110 -25.79 6.82 -14.27
C ALA A 110 -26.70 7.32 -15.38
N ILE A 111 -27.89 6.73 -15.54
CA ILE A 111 -28.84 7.11 -16.60
C ILE A 111 -29.65 8.35 -16.22
N PHE A 112 -30.16 8.42 -15.00
CA PHE A 112 -31.16 9.41 -14.61
C PHE A 112 -30.62 10.52 -13.72
N ALA A 113 -29.64 10.23 -12.87
CA ALA A 113 -29.12 11.16 -11.86
C ALA A 113 -27.85 11.90 -12.31
N LEU A 114 -27.06 11.31 -13.20
CA LEU A 114 -25.74 11.82 -13.60
C LEU A 114 -25.57 12.02 -15.11
N PRO A 115 -26.60 12.48 -15.87
CA PRO A 115 -26.53 12.56 -17.32
C PRO A 115 -25.46 13.53 -17.83
N HIS A 116 -24.96 14.44 -16.99
CA HIS A 116 -24.00 15.47 -17.37
C HIS A 116 -22.53 15.05 -17.20
N TYR A 117 -22.27 13.88 -16.63
CA TYR A 117 -20.92 13.34 -16.44
C TYR A 117 -20.54 12.33 -17.52
N ALA A 118 -21.18 12.38 -18.69
CA ALA A 118 -20.77 11.62 -19.86
C ALA A 118 -19.38 12.06 -20.32
N PHE A 119 -18.39 11.24 -20.06
CA PHE A 119 -16.96 11.49 -20.32
C PHE A 119 -16.58 11.46 -21.80
N THR A 120 -17.51 11.16 -22.69
CA THR A 120 -17.26 11.04 -24.11
C THR A 120 -18.39 11.69 -24.89
N PRO A 121 -18.15 12.16 -26.13
CA PRO A 121 -19.24 12.56 -27.07
C PRO A 121 -20.21 11.41 -27.38
N TRP A 122 -19.84 10.17 -27.00
CA TRP A 122 -20.63 8.96 -27.16
C TRP A 122 -21.32 8.65 -25.82
N GLN A 123 -22.53 9.14 -25.67
CA GLN A 123 -23.30 9.04 -24.40
C GLN A 123 -23.35 7.62 -23.82
N LEU A 124 -23.51 6.59 -24.66
CA LEU A 124 -23.56 5.19 -24.19
C LEU A 124 -22.26 4.73 -23.54
N LEU A 125 -21.11 5.12 -24.12
CA LEU A 125 -19.81 4.77 -23.54
C LEU A 125 -19.59 5.52 -22.23
N GLY A 126 -19.99 6.79 -22.15
CA GLY A 126 -19.91 7.58 -20.92
C GLY A 126 -20.75 6.98 -19.78
N VAL A 127 -21.98 6.53 -20.08
CA VAL A 127 -22.82 5.82 -19.12
C VAL A 127 -22.16 4.53 -18.66
N GLY A 128 -21.61 3.72 -19.58
CA GLY A 128 -20.91 2.48 -19.25
C GLY A 128 -19.70 2.70 -18.33
N ILE A 129 -18.90 3.73 -18.61
CA ILE A 129 -17.75 4.11 -17.79
C ILE A 129 -18.22 4.57 -16.39
N THR A 130 -19.29 5.36 -16.31
CA THR A 130 -19.86 5.81 -15.04
C THR A 130 -20.38 4.63 -14.20
N ILE A 131 -21.08 3.68 -14.82
CA ILE A 131 -21.51 2.45 -14.16
C ILE A 131 -20.32 1.68 -13.61
N PHE A 132 -19.32 1.42 -14.46
CA PHE A 132 -18.10 0.72 -14.05
C PHE A 132 -17.41 1.43 -12.88
N TRP A 133 -17.26 2.76 -12.95
CA TRP A 133 -16.66 3.59 -11.92
C TRP A 133 -17.40 3.47 -10.57
N LEU A 134 -18.71 3.67 -10.58
CA LEU A 134 -19.50 3.61 -9.34
C LEU A 134 -19.54 2.22 -8.73
N VAL A 135 -19.60 1.15 -9.55
CA VAL A 135 -19.45 -0.23 -9.06
C VAL A 135 -18.08 -0.43 -8.44
N ALA A 136 -17.03 0.02 -9.13
CA ALA A 136 -15.65 -0.15 -8.66
C ALA A 136 -15.42 0.59 -7.34
N THR A 137 -15.84 1.85 -7.22
CA THR A 137 -15.65 2.65 -5.99
C THR A 137 -16.49 2.13 -4.83
N THR A 138 -17.73 1.72 -5.07
CA THR A 138 -18.62 1.13 -4.05
C THR A 138 -18.00 -0.15 -3.47
N ASN A 139 -17.55 -1.07 -4.33
CA ASN A 139 -16.93 -2.31 -3.86
C ASN A 139 -15.53 -2.10 -3.29
N ALA A 140 -14.72 -1.21 -3.88
CA ALA A 140 -13.40 -0.90 -3.36
C ALA A 140 -13.46 -0.32 -1.94
N PHE A 141 -14.42 0.58 -1.68
CA PHE A 141 -14.60 1.16 -0.35
C PHE A 141 -15.11 0.13 0.67
N ASN A 142 -16.00 -0.76 0.25
CA ASN A 142 -16.46 -1.87 1.08
C ASN A 142 -15.32 -2.85 1.44
N LEU A 143 -14.42 -3.12 0.51
CA LEU A 143 -13.26 -4.00 0.77
C LEU A 143 -12.22 -3.38 1.71
N VAL A 144 -12.11 -2.06 1.74
CA VAL A 144 -11.20 -1.34 2.65
C VAL A 144 -11.72 -1.29 4.09
N ASP A 145 -13.03 -1.49 4.32
CA ASP A 145 -13.63 -1.51 5.66
C ASP A 145 -13.32 -2.80 6.43
N GLY A 146 -12.02 -3.11 6.57
CA GLY A 146 -11.52 -4.32 7.23
C GLY A 146 -10.82 -4.08 8.58
N LEU A 147 -10.50 -2.84 8.94
CA LEU A 147 -9.89 -2.46 10.22
C LEU A 147 -10.59 -1.25 10.83
N ASP A 148 -10.60 -1.21 12.18
CA ASP A 148 -11.15 -0.10 12.94
C ASP A 148 -10.51 1.23 12.52
N GLY A 149 -11.34 2.20 12.13
CA GLY A 149 -10.95 3.54 11.70
C GLY A 149 -10.45 3.65 10.25
N LEU A 150 -10.10 2.55 9.58
CA LEU A 150 -9.43 2.60 8.27
C LEU A 150 -10.30 3.27 7.21
N ALA A 151 -11.49 2.74 6.96
CA ALA A 151 -12.41 3.26 5.95
C ALA A 151 -12.86 4.69 6.26
N ALA A 152 -13.11 4.99 7.54
CA ALA A 152 -13.49 6.32 7.97
C ALA A 152 -12.40 7.36 7.67
N GLY A 153 -11.14 7.08 8.00
CA GLY A 153 -10.04 8.02 7.74
C GLY A 153 -9.74 8.22 6.25
N ILE A 154 -9.81 7.15 5.45
CA ILE A 154 -9.71 7.27 4.00
C ILE A 154 -10.87 8.10 3.44
N GLY A 155 -12.11 7.83 3.88
CA GLY A 155 -13.28 8.59 3.46
C GLY A 155 -13.20 10.08 3.80
N ILE A 156 -12.68 10.43 4.99
CA ILE A 156 -12.40 11.82 5.38
C ILE A 156 -11.38 12.44 4.43
N THR A 157 -10.29 11.74 4.14
CA THR A 157 -9.23 12.24 3.26
C THR A 157 -9.74 12.50 1.85
N VAL A 158 -10.51 11.56 1.28
CA VAL A 158 -11.14 11.69 -0.03
C VAL A 158 -12.12 12.88 -0.06
N ALA A 159 -13.03 12.92 0.91
CA ALA A 159 -14.02 13.99 1.01
C ALA A 159 -13.38 15.37 1.22
N ALA A 160 -12.34 15.46 2.05
CA ALA A 160 -11.59 16.70 2.27
C ALA A 160 -10.88 17.18 1.00
N ALA A 161 -10.29 16.27 0.21
CA ALA A 161 -9.65 16.62 -1.05
C ALA A 161 -10.66 17.20 -2.06
N ILE A 162 -11.82 16.56 -2.20
CA ILE A 162 -12.89 17.04 -3.08
C ILE A 162 -13.42 18.40 -2.61
N ALA A 163 -13.64 18.53 -1.29
CA ALA A 163 -14.07 19.80 -0.70
C ALA A 163 -13.07 20.93 -0.95
N THR A 164 -11.76 20.66 -0.83
CA THR A 164 -10.70 21.64 -1.06
C THR A 164 -10.77 22.22 -2.47
N ILE A 165 -10.99 21.38 -3.48
CA ILE A 165 -11.15 21.83 -4.87
C ILE A 165 -12.44 22.59 -5.06
N GLY A 166 -13.54 22.09 -4.49
CA GLY A 166 -14.83 22.79 -4.53
C GLY A 166 -14.77 24.18 -3.89
N ILE A 167 -14.02 24.35 -2.79
CA ILE A 167 -13.76 25.65 -2.14
C ILE A 167 -12.92 26.54 -3.05
N ALA A 168 -11.81 26.01 -3.58
CA ALA A 168 -10.89 26.78 -4.42
C ALA A 168 -11.56 27.30 -5.70
N LEU A 169 -12.51 26.55 -6.24
CA LEU A 169 -13.26 26.90 -7.46
C LEU A 169 -14.62 27.55 -7.17
N GLY A 170 -14.99 27.74 -5.91
CA GLY A 170 -16.24 28.38 -5.51
C GLY A 170 -17.50 27.60 -5.90
N VAL A 171 -17.50 26.27 -5.82
CA VAL A 171 -18.61 25.39 -6.22
C VAL A 171 -19.27 24.74 -5.00
N PRO A 172 -20.29 25.37 -4.39
CA PRO A 172 -20.96 24.86 -3.18
C PRO A 172 -21.61 23.48 -3.38
N ALA A 173 -22.08 23.19 -4.60
CA ALA A 173 -22.73 21.92 -4.94
C ALA A 173 -21.83 20.69 -4.75
N VAL A 174 -20.51 20.84 -4.84
CA VAL A 174 -19.52 19.81 -4.56
C VAL A 174 -18.96 19.94 -3.15
N THR A 175 -18.72 21.18 -2.70
CA THR A 175 -18.13 21.48 -1.41
C THR A 175 -18.98 21.01 -0.23
N ALA A 176 -20.27 21.36 -0.22
CA ALA A 176 -21.14 21.08 0.92
C ALA A 176 -21.37 19.57 1.13
N PRO A 177 -21.68 18.76 0.10
CA PRO A 177 -21.80 17.31 0.28
C PRO A 177 -20.49 16.65 0.73
N SER A 178 -19.35 17.08 0.18
CA SER A 178 -18.04 16.57 0.58
C SER A 178 -17.72 16.87 2.04
N LEU A 179 -17.98 18.09 2.49
CA LEU A 179 -17.82 18.48 3.89
C LEU A 179 -18.83 17.78 4.82
N ALA A 180 -20.06 17.51 4.36
CA ALA A 180 -21.02 16.69 5.11
C ALA A 180 -20.50 15.28 5.35
N VAL A 181 -19.94 14.64 4.30
CA VAL A 181 -19.33 13.31 4.41
C VAL A 181 -18.15 13.34 5.38
N ALA A 182 -17.23 14.32 5.23
CA ALA A 182 -16.07 14.46 6.12
C ALA A 182 -16.50 14.68 7.58
N GLY A 183 -17.50 15.52 7.82
CA GLY A 183 -18.04 15.80 9.16
C GLY A 183 -18.67 14.56 9.80
N ALA A 184 -19.57 13.87 9.07
CA ALA A 184 -20.22 12.67 9.57
C ALA A 184 -19.22 11.55 9.89
N LEU A 185 -18.23 11.33 9.01
CA LEU A 185 -17.15 10.37 9.24
C LEU A 185 -16.24 10.78 10.40
N GLY A 186 -15.97 12.08 10.58
CA GLY A 186 -15.23 12.60 11.74
C GLY A 186 -15.95 12.29 13.05
N GLY A 187 -17.28 12.48 13.11
CA GLY A 187 -18.09 12.12 14.26
C GLY A 187 -18.15 10.61 14.51
N PHE A 188 -18.26 9.80 13.45
CA PHE A 188 -18.21 8.34 13.53
C PHE A 188 -16.84 7.83 14.01
N LEU A 189 -15.74 8.42 13.53
CA LEU A 189 -14.38 8.01 13.84
C LEU A 189 -14.10 8.01 15.35
N ILE A 190 -14.70 8.92 16.12
CA ILE A 190 -14.56 8.96 17.58
C ILE A 190 -14.97 7.62 18.22
N PHE A 191 -15.97 6.95 17.66
CA PHE A 191 -16.49 5.67 18.15
C PHE A 191 -15.89 4.45 17.46
N ASN A 192 -15.20 4.66 16.32
CA ASN A 192 -14.64 3.61 15.48
C ASN A 192 -13.11 3.54 15.54
N LEU A 193 -12.42 4.42 16.28
CA LEU A 193 -10.98 4.25 16.54
C LEU A 193 -10.71 2.96 17.35
N PRO A 194 -9.58 2.27 17.07
CA PRO A 194 -9.24 1.04 17.79
C PRO A 194 -9.08 1.23 19.32
N PRO A 195 -9.75 0.44 20.17
CA PRO A 195 -10.73 -0.59 19.86
C PRO A 195 -12.12 0.01 19.58
N ALA A 196 -12.71 -0.32 18.43
CA ALA A 196 -13.98 0.25 18.03
C ALA A 196 -15.15 -0.17 18.93
N SER A 197 -16.05 0.76 19.23
CA SER A 197 -17.30 0.52 19.94
C SER A 197 -18.50 0.29 19.01
N ILE A 198 -18.35 0.68 17.74
CA ILE A 198 -19.28 0.49 16.63
C ILE A 198 -18.50 0.41 15.33
N ILE A 199 -18.92 -0.43 14.41
CA ILE A 199 -18.35 -0.54 13.06
C ILE A 199 -19.34 -0.03 12.01
N MET A 200 -18.78 0.32 10.84
CA MET A 200 -19.56 0.90 9.74
C MET A 200 -20.54 -0.11 9.15
N GLY A 201 -20.08 -1.33 8.90
CA GLY A 201 -20.82 -2.39 8.21
C GLY A 201 -21.03 -2.09 6.73
N ASP A 202 -21.63 -3.06 6.03
CA ASP A 202 -21.99 -2.89 4.63
C ASP A 202 -23.04 -1.80 4.44
N ALA A 203 -23.88 -1.59 5.45
CA ALA A 203 -24.83 -0.48 5.53
C ALA A 203 -24.18 0.90 5.47
N GLY A 204 -22.91 1.02 5.84
CA GLY A 204 -22.16 2.29 5.72
C GLY A 204 -21.20 2.30 4.55
N ALA A 205 -20.46 1.22 4.35
CA ALA A 205 -19.41 1.15 3.35
C ALA A 205 -19.94 1.28 1.91
N LEU A 206 -21.07 0.63 1.58
CA LEU A 206 -21.66 0.70 0.24
C LEU A 206 -22.14 2.12 -0.12
N PRO A 207 -23.01 2.79 0.69
CA PRO A 207 -23.45 4.13 0.34
C PRO A 207 -22.30 5.15 0.34
N LEU A 208 -21.30 5.01 1.23
CA LEU A 208 -20.13 5.91 1.23
C LEU A 208 -19.28 5.73 -0.03
N GLY A 209 -18.99 4.50 -0.44
CA GLY A 209 -18.26 4.25 -1.69
C GLY A 209 -19.00 4.82 -2.91
N TYR A 210 -20.32 4.71 -2.94
CA TYR A 210 -21.18 5.32 -3.96
C TYR A 210 -21.09 6.86 -3.91
N MET A 211 -21.32 7.47 -2.74
CA MET A 211 -21.29 8.94 -2.60
C MET A 211 -19.92 9.52 -2.93
N LEU A 212 -18.85 8.94 -2.41
CA LEU A 212 -17.47 9.38 -2.70
C LEU A 212 -17.14 9.18 -4.19
N GLY A 213 -17.61 8.11 -4.81
CA GLY A 213 -17.50 7.88 -6.25
C GLY A 213 -18.19 8.96 -7.08
N VAL A 214 -19.42 9.33 -6.72
CA VAL A 214 -20.17 10.43 -7.36
C VAL A 214 -19.44 11.77 -7.16
N LEU A 215 -19.07 12.10 -5.93
CA LEU A 215 -18.37 13.35 -5.61
C LEU A 215 -17.01 13.46 -6.29
N ALA A 216 -16.28 12.36 -6.43
CA ALA A 216 -15.01 12.32 -7.16
C ALA A 216 -15.21 12.64 -8.65
N LEU A 217 -16.26 12.10 -9.29
CA LEU A 217 -16.62 12.46 -10.68
C LEU A 217 -17.00 13.92 -10.80
N GLN A 218 -17.82 14.42 -9.87
CA GLN A 218 -18.21 15.83 -9.82
C GLN A 218 -17.01 16.76 -9.64
N GLY A 219 -16.07 16.38 -8.72
CA GLY A 219 -14.83 17.12 -8.51
C GLY A 219 -13.92 17.16 -9.73
N GLY A 220 -13.80 16.03 -10.45
CA GLY A 220 -13.06 15.96 -11.72
C GLY A 220 -13.69 16.74 -12.85
N ALA A 221 -15.02 16.88 -12.86
CA ALA A 221 -15.77 17.59 -13.88
C ALA A 221 -15.86 19.11 -13.66
N LEU A 222 -15.31 19.62 -12.56
CA LEU A 222 -15.27 21.05 -12.29
C LEU A 222 -14.51 21.81 -13.40
N PRO A 223 -14.90 23.05 -13.71
CA PRO A 223 -14.27 23.85 -14.75
C PRO A 223 -12.82 24.18 -14.38
N THR A 224 -11.92 23.35 -14.80
CA THR A 224 -10.48 23.50 -14.64
C THR A 224 -9.79 23.74 -15.98
N ASN A 225 -8.56 24.18 -15.95
CA ASN A 225 -7.78 24.46 -17.17
C ASN A 225 -7.44 23.22 -18.01
N SER A 226 -7.80 21.99 -17.56
CA SER A 226 -7.39 20.75 -18.18
C SER A 226 -8.51 19.70 -18.28
N ARG A 227 -8.76 19.18 -19.49
CA ARG A 227 -9.61 18.00 -19.67
C ARG A 227 -9.01 16.71 -19.06
N LEU A 228 -7.70 16.70 -18.78
CA LEU A 228 -7.04 15.57 -18.11
C LEU A 228 -7.48 15.42 -16.65
N THR A 229 -7.83 16.51 -15.97
CA THR A 229 -8.29 16.45 -14.58
C THR A 229 -9.59 15.68 -14.44
N LEU A 230 -10.44 15.68 -15.46
CA LEU A 230 -11.67 14.89 -15.52
C LEU A 230 -11.42 13.39 -15.23
N TRP A 231 -10.30 12.85 -15.71
CA TRP A 231 -9.94 11.44 -15.56
C TRP A 231 -8.98 11.19 -14.41
N VAL A 232 -7.99 12.07 -14.25
CA VAL A 232 -6.89 11.89 -13.31
C VAL A 232 -7.36 12.13 -11.87
N PHE A 233 -8.17 13.15 -11.64
CA PHE A 233 -8.59 13.51 -10.30
C PHE A 233 -9.41 12.41 -9.60
N PRO A 234 -10.48 11.85 -10.18
CA PRO A 234 -11.25 10.78 -9.54
C PRO A 234 -10.39 9.57 -9.20
N VAL A 235 -9.50 9.17 -10.13
CA VAL A 235 -8.62 8.02 -9.94
C VAL A 235 -7.62 8.26 -8.81
N LEU A 236 -7.00 9.44 -8.76
CA LEU A 236 -6.02 9.76 -7.73
C LEU A 236 -6.64 9.87 -6.34
N VAL A 237 -7.78 10.53 -6.23
CA VAL A 237 -8.44 10.71 -4.93
C VAL A 237 -8.94 9.38 -4.35
N MET A 238 -9.35 8.44 -5.22
CA MET A 238 -9.79 7.09 -4.86
C MET A 238 -8.68 6.03 -5.03
N LEU A 239 -7.42 6.45 -5.18
CA LEU A 239 -6.31 5.57 -5.55
C LEU A 239 -6.15 4.38 -4.57
N VAL A 240 -6.14 4.64 -3.28
CA VAL A 240 -5.89 3.60 -2.27
C VAL A 240 -6.97 2.52 -2.28
N PRO A 241 -8.27 2.82 -2.18
CA PRO A 241 -9.32 1.81 -2.29
C PRO A 241 -9.28 1.03 -3.62
N LEU A 242 -9.11 1.75 -4.74
CA LEU A 242 -9.09 1.12 -6.06
C LEU A 242 -7.89 0.20 -6.27
N LEU A 243 -6.71 0.58 -5.77
CA LEU A 243 -5.52 -0.26 -5.85
C LEU A 243 -5.67 -1.52 -5.00
N ASP A 244 -6.15 -1.40 -3.76
CA ASP A 244 -6.34 -2.57 -2.89
C ASP A 244 -7.33 -3.56 -3.52
N ALA A 245 -8.50 -3.10 -3.93
CA ALA A 245 -9.51 -3.92 -4.61
C ALA A 245 -8.99 -4.53 -5.93
N GLY A 246 -8.30 -3.72 -6.75
CA GLY A 246 -7.78 -4.13 -8.04
C GLY A 246 -6.70 -5.21 -7.92
N ILE A 247 -5.75 -5.04 -7.00
CA ILE A 247 -4.65 -6.00 -6.77
C ILE A 247 -5.20 -7.32 -6.24
N VAL A 248 -6.10 -7.28 -5.25
CA VAL A 248 -6.73 -8.50 -4.71
C VAL A 248 -7.55 -9.22 -5.77
N THR A 249 -8.34 -8.48 -6.56
CA THR A 249 -9.12 -9.06 -7.68
C THR A 249 -8.21 -9.70 -8.72
N ALA A 250 -7.16 -9.00 -9.16
CA ALA A 250 -6.18 -9.51 -10.11
C ALA A 250 -5.46 -10.76 -9.58
N ALA A 251 -5.08 -10.75 -8.30
CA ALA A 251 -4.43 -11.90 -7.66
C ALA A 251 -5.36 -13.13 -7.60
N ARG A 252 -6.66 -12.92 -7.29
CA ARG A 252 -7.67 -14.01 -7.26
C ARG A 252 -7.95 -14.58 -8.64
N LEU A 253 -8.16 -13.73 -9.65
CA LEU A 253 -8.31 -14.16 -11.04
C LEU A 253 -7.10 -14.97 -11.51
N ALA A 254 -5.92 -14.51 -11.16
CA ALA A 254 -4.67 -15.14 -11.51
C ALA A 254 -4.46 -16.50 -10.83
N THR A 255 -4.98 -16.70 -9.64
CA THR A 255 -4.87 -17.98 -8.88
C THR A 255 -6.09 -18.88 -9.06
N GLY A 256 -7.05 -18.53 -9.94
CA GLY A 256 -8.29 -19.30 -10.16
C GLY A 256 -9.23 -19.31 -8.96
N LYS A 257 -9.02 -18.42 -7.98
CA LYS A 257 -9.91 -18.29 -6.82
C LYS A 257 -11.14 -17.46 -7.17
N ALA A 258 -12.27 -17.78 -6.56
CA ALA A 258 -13.47 -16.97 -6.70
C ALA A 258 -13.23 -15.54 -6.17
N ILE A 259 -13.62 -14.52 -6.93
CA ILE A 259 -13.46 -13.11 -6.59
C ILE A 259 -14.17 -12.78 -5.26
N SER A 260 -15.30 -13.44 -4.99
CA SER A 260 -16.14 -13.22 -3.83
C SER A 260 -15.69 -13.94 -2.54
N ARG A 261 -14.56 -14.68 -2.57
CA ARG A 261 -14.11 -15.43 -1.39
C ARG A 261 -13.43 -14.48 -0.40
N HIS A 262 -13.87 -14.49 0.85
CA HIS A 262 -13.19 -13.78 1.93
C HIS A 262 -11.80 -14.40 2.16
N GLY A 263 -10.75 -13.57 2.21
CA GLY A 263 -9.37 -14.00 2.43
C GLY A 263 -8.52 -12.87 3.02
N LEU A 264 -7.43 -13.23 3.72
CA LEU A 264 -6.47 -12.29 4.33
C LEU A 264 -5.49 -11.72 3.27
N GLU A 265 -6.02 -11.23 2.14
CA GLU A 265 -5.22 -10.82 0.98
C GLU A 265 -5.15 -9.29 0.81
N HIS A 266 -5.88 -8.54 1.65
CA HIS A 266 -5.91 -7.08 1.60
C HIS A 266 -4.64 -6.45 2.21
N VAL A 267 -4.35 -5.22 1.80
CA VAL A 267 -3.15 -4.48 2.25
C VAL A 267 -3.08 -4.38 3.76
N HIS A 268 -4.18 -4.08 4.41
CA HIS A 268 -4.24 -3.95 5.86
C HIS A 268 -3.93 -5.28 6.57
N ASP A 269 -4.41 -6.43 6.07
CA ASP A 269 -4.08 -7.76 6.59
C ASP A 269 -2.59 -8.05 6.44
N ARG A 270 -2.00 -7.64 5.32
CA ARG A 270 -0.58 -7.82 5.04
C ARG A 270 0.31 -6.99 5.96
N LEU A 271 -0.04 -5.74 6.21
CA LEU A 271 0.68 -4.89 7.16
C LEU A 271 0.65 -5.51 8.57
N ARG A 272 -0.51 -6.04 9.00
CA ARG A 272 -0.63 -6.77 10.26
C ARG A 272 0.23 -8.05 10.26
N SER A 273 0.23 -8.79 9.17
CA SER A 273 1.05 -10.01 9.06
C SER A 273 2.56 -9.72 9.06
N LEU A 274 2.98 -8.48 8.75
CA LEU A 274 4.36 -8.00 8.90
C LEU A 274 4.69 -7.58 10.35
N GLY A 275 3.74 -7.68 11.28
CA GLY A 275 3.92 -7.37 12.70
C GLY A 275 3.59 -5.92 13.08
N LEU A 276 2.97 -5.13 12.20
CA LEU A 276 2.47 -3.82 12.60
C LEU A 276 1.26 -3.97 13.52
N THR A 277 1.19 -3.09 14.52
CA THR A 277 -0.05 -2.93 15.30
C THR A 277 -1.15 -2.36 14.41
N GLU A 278 -2.40 -2.63 14.75
CA GLU A 278 -3.56 -2.18 14.00
C GLU A 278 -3.52 -0.67 13.72
N TRP A 279 -3.26 0.14 14.76
CA TRP A 279 -3.12 1.59 14.63
C TRP A 279 -2.01 2.03 13.65
N ARG A 280 -0.85 1.35 13.69
CA ARG A 280 0.25 1.67 12.76
C ARG A 280 -0.07 1.29 11.33
N ALA A 281 -0.77 0.18 11.10
CA ALA A 281 -1.22 -0.21 9.78
C ALA A 281 -2.22 0.82 9.22
N VAL A 282 -3.22 1.20 10.01
CA VAL A 282 -4.22 2.23 9.66
C VAL A 282 -3.55 3.57 9.36
N ALA A 283 -2.68 4.07 10.26
CA ALA A 283 -1.98 5.34 10.07
C ALA A 283 -1.10 5.35 8.81
N SER A 284 -0.41 4.24 8.50
CA SER A 284 0.40 4.12 7.29
C SER A 284 -0.44 4.26 6.01
N ILE A 285 -1.62 3.63 5.98
CA ILE A 285 -2.52 3.71 4.83
C ILE A 285 -3.13 5.12 4.72
N TRP A 286 -3.47 5.77 5.84
CA TRP A 286 -3.95 7.17 5.84
C TRP A 286 -2.91 8.13 5.27
N VAL A 287 -1.62 7.96 5.61
CA VAL A 287 -0.53 8.77 5.03
C VAL A 287 -0.48 8.62 3.52
N VAL A 288 -0.55 7.38 3.01
CA VAL A 288 -0.56 7.11 1.57
C VAL A 288 -1.78 7.75 0.89
N ALA A 289 -2.97 7.61 1.50
CA ALA A 289 -4.20 8.23 0.99
C ALA A 289 -4.10 9.77 0.97
N THR A 290 -3.51 10.37 2.03
CA THR A 290 -3.31 11.82 2.11
C THR A 290 -2.35 12.34 1.05
N VAL A 291 -1.26 11.62 0.79
CA VAL A 291 -0.32 11.96 -0.30
C VAL A 291 -1.00 11.87 -1.66
N ALA A 292 -1.77 10.80 -1.92
CA ALA A 292 -2.52 10.65 -3.16
C ALA A 292 -3.56 11.77 -3.34
N ALA A 293 -4.27 12.12 -2.28
CA ALA A 293 -5.22 13.24 -2.25
C ALA A 293 -4.52 14.59 -2.53
N GLY A 294 -3.36 14.83 -1.93
CA GLY A 294 -2.53 16.01 -2.20
C GLY A 294 -2.10 16.09 -3.66
N CYS A 295 -1.68 14.98 -4.26
CA CYS A 295 -1.38 14.90 -5.70
C CYS A 295 -2.63 15.20 -6.55
N ALA A 296 -3.80 14.72 -6.17
CA ALA A 296 -5.06 14.99 -6.87
C ALA A 296 -5.43 16.48 -6.81
N ILE A 297 -5.29 17.13 -5.65
CA ILE A 297 -5.52 18.57 -5.47
C ILE A 297 -4.52 19.35 -6.33
N ALA A 298 -3.23 19.02 -6.27
CA ALA A 298 -2.21 19.67 -7.06
C ALA A 298 -2.48 19.56 -8.57
N ALA A 299 -2.84 18.35 -9.04
CA ALA A 299 -3.19 18.13 -10.45
C ALA A 299 -4.39 18.96 -10.91
N ASN A 300 -5.28 19.35 -10.00
CA ASN A 300 -6.48 20.13 -10.33
C ASN A 300 -6.27 21.63 -10.29
N LEU A 301 -5.47 22.13 -9.33
CA LEU A 301 -5.26 23.55 -9.08
C LEU A 301 -4.04 24.13 -9.82
N LEU A 302 -3.08 23.30 -10.21
CA LEU A 302 -1.90 23.76 -10.92
C LEU A 302 -2.21 24.13 -12.39
N PRO A 303 -1.46 25.06 -12.99
CA PRO A 303 -1.55 25.34 -14.42
C PRO A 303 -1.32 24.09 -15.28
N HIS A 304 -1.92 24.06 -16.46
CA HIS A 304 -1.92 22.90 -17.35
C HIS A 304 -0.52 22.33 -17.66
N ALA A 305 0.45 23.21 -17.85
CA ALA A 305 1.85 22.83 -18.12
C ALA A 305 2.46 22.07 -16.94
N ASP A 306 2.17 22.50 -15.72
CA ASP A 306 2.74 21.92 -14.49
C ASP A 306 2.07 20.58 -14.15
N VAL A 307 0.79 20.41 -14.48
CA VAL A 307 0.09 19.12 -14.33
C VAL A 307 0.69 18.06 -15.25
N ILE A 308 0.95 18.40 -16.51
CA ILE A 308 1.56 17.44 -17.45
C ILE A 308 3.00 17.09 -17.00
N ALA A 309 3.75 18.04 -16.44
CA ALA A 309 5.06 17.78 -15.86
C ALA A 309 4.98 16.91 -14.59
N ALA A 310 3.91 17.05 -13.81
CA ALA A 310 3.69 16.26 -12.59
C ALA A 310 3.13 14.84 -12.87
N LEU A 311 2.42 14.63 -13.98
CA LEU A 311 1.81 13.33 -14.32
C LEU A 311 2.78 12.14 -14.25
N PRO A 312 4.03 12.22 -14.78
CA PRO A 312 4.98 11.12 -14.64
C PRO A 312 5.36 10.83 -13.19
N LEU A 313 5.48 11.85 -12.35
CA LEU A 313 5.76 11.68 -10.91
C LEU A 313 4.58 11.05 -10.17
N ILE A 314 3.37 11.44 -10.53
CA ILE A 314 2.13 10.89 -9.99
C ILE A 314 1.97 9.43 -10.44
N ALA A 315 2.19 9.14 -11.73
CA ALA A 315 2.15 7.78 -12.26
C ALA A 315 3.24 6.90 -11.61
N LEU A 316 4.42 7.47 -11.36
CA LEU A 316 5.50 6.79 -10.65
C LEU A 316 5.12 6.49 -9.21
N ALA A 317 4.59 7.45 -8.47
CA ALA A 317 4.14 7.23 -7.09
C ALA A 317 3.06 6.15 -7.04
N ALA A 318 2.09 6.19 -7.93
CA ALA A 318 1.06 5.17 -8.08
C ALA A 318 1.65 3.80 -8.43
N ALA A 319 2.62 3.74 -9.36
CA ALA A 319 3.31 2.50 -9.74
C ALA A 319 4.14 1.93 -8.59
N VAL A 320 4.86 2.77 -7.83
CA VAL A 320 5.62 2.34 -6.64
C VAL A 320 4.68 1.79 -5.58
N ILE A 321 3.57 2.47 -5.31
CA ILE A 321 2.54 1.99 -4.38
C ILE A 321 1.96 0.67 -4.87
N ALA A 322 1.59 0.56 -6.15
CA ALA A 322 1.04 -0.67 -6.72
C ALA A 322 2.04 -1.83 -6.65
N LEU A 323 3.31 -1.61 -6.99
CA LEU A 323 4.36 -2.63 -6.91
C LEU A 323 4.62 -3.05 -5.47
N PHE A 324 4.65 -2.11 -4.52
CA PHE A 324 4.74 -2.42 -3.10
C PHE A 324 3.57 -3.28 -2.63
N MET A 325 2.36 -2.94 -3.05
CA MET A 325 1.15 -3.73 -2.75
C MET A 325 1.21 -5.14 -3.37
N ILE A 326 1.69 -5.26 -4.61
CA ILE A 326 1.88 -6.54 -5.29
C ILE A 326 2.93 -7.39 -4.55
N ASP A 327 4.08 -6.83 -4.18
CA ASP A 327 5.14 -7.55 -3.44
C ASP A 327 4.61 -8.04 -2.08
N LEU A 328 3.87 -7.21 -1.36
CA LEU A 328 3.19 -7.60 -0.14
C LEU A 328 2.20 -8.75 -0.36
N THR A 329 1.47 -8.76 -1.46
CA THR A 329 0.44 -9.77 -1.76
C THR A 329 1.05 -11.14 -2.09
N PHE A 330 2.18 -11.18 -2.78
CA PHE A 330 2.79 -12.43 -3.26
C PHE A 330 3.82 -13.04 -2.30
N ASP A 331 4.38 -12.28 -1.36
CA ASP A 331 5.38 -12.77 -0.39
C ASP A 331 4.78 -13.61 0.75
N ALA A 332 3.47 -13.71 0.85
CA ALA A 332 2.76 -14.38 1.93
C ALA A 332 2.18 -15.75 1.54
N SER A 333 2.84 -16.51 0.66
CA SER A 333 2.53 -17.93 0.51
C SER A 333 2.85 -18.64 1.83
N PRO A 334 1.88 -19.33 2.48
CA PRO A 334 2.15 -20.03 3.71
C PRO A 334 3.23 -21.10 3.48
N PRO A 335 4.18 -21.26 4.42
CA PRO A 335 5.12 -22.38 4.39
C PRO A 335 4.29 -23.67 4.57
N GLY A 336 4.22 -24.52 3.55
CA GLY A 336 3.54 -25.81 3.65
C GLY A 336 2.66 -26.21 2.47
N VAL A 337 2.55 -25.42 1.41
CA VAL A 337 1.95 -25.92 0.15
C VAL A 337 2.98 -26.81 -0.54
N ALA A 338 2.74 -28.10 -0.47
CA ALA A 338 3.54 -29.10 -1.14
C ALA A 338 3.60 -28.78 -2.65
N TYR A 339 4.82 -28.82 -3.20
CA TYR A 339 5.14 -28.57 -4.61
C TYR A 339 4.53 -29.59 -5.60
N GLY A 340 3.56 -30.41 -5.18
CA GLY A 340 2.98 -31.51 -5.95
C GLY A 340 1.98 -31.11 -7.06
N ASP A 341 1.30 -29.97 -6.96
CA ASP A 341 0.27 -29.55 -7.93
C ASP A 341 0.73 -28.42 -8.87
N LEU A 342 2.01 -28.37 -9.13
CA LEU A 342 2.71 -27.24 -9.74
C LEU A 342 2.54 -27.07 -11.26
N GLN A 343 1.81 -27.92 -11.99
CA GLN A 343 1.72 -27.72 -13.45
C GLN A 343 0.99 -26.42 -13.84
N GLY A 344 -0.06 -26.05 -13.14
CA GLY A 344 -0.76 -24.78 -13.34
C GLY A 344 -0.03 -23.60 -12.70
N VAL A 345 0.49 -23.78 -11.50
CA VAL A 345 1.16 -22.75 -10.69
C VAL A 345 2.56 -22.42 -11.23
N ALA A 346 3.33 -23.44 -11.70
CA ALA A 346 4.64 -23.19 -12.33
C ALA A 346 4.52 -22.39 -13.64
N ARG A 347 3.51 -22.69 -14.45
CA ARG A 347 3.20 -21.91 -15.65
C ARG A 347 2.77 -20.48 -15.30
N TYR A 348 2.08 -20.31 -14.18
CA TYR A 348 1.67 -19.01 -13.66
C TYR A 348 2.85 -18.22 -13.05
N ILE A 349 3.75 -18.83 -12.28
CA ILE A 349 4.98 -18.21 -11.75
C ILE A 349 5.91 -17.78 -12.89
N LEU A 350 6.02 -18.59 -13.94
CA LEU A 350 6.73 -18.19 -15.17
C LEU A 350 6.03 -17.05 -15.91
N SER A 351 4.70 -17.02 -15.90
CA SER A 351 3.91 -15.89 -16.45
C SER A 351 3.99 -14.65 -15.57
N LEU A 352 4.12 -14.79 -14.25
CA LEU A 352 4.40 -13.69 -13.31
C LEU A 352 5.79 -13.10 -13.55
N GLY A 353 6.79 -13.92 -13.84
CA GLY A 353 8.11 -13.44 -14.25
C GLY A 353 8.05 -12.54 -15.49
N TYR A 354 7.20 -12.88 -16.46
CA TYR A 354 6.95 -12.05 -17.64
C TYR A 354 6.11 -10.80 -17.31
N LYS A 355 5.04 -10.94 -16.53
CA LYS A 355 4.21 -9.81 -16.06
C LYS A 355 4.99 -8.86 -15.16
N ARG A 356 5.85 -9.37 -14.30
CA ARG A 356 6.77 -8.58 -13.49
C ARG A 356 7.72 -7.78 -14.38
N ARG A 357 8.29 -8.38 -15.42
CA ARG A 357 9.15 -7.67 -16.38
C ARG A 357 8.41 -6.58 -17.15
N ILE A 358 7.13 -6.82 -17.50
CA ILE A 358 6.29 -5.78 -18.11
C ILE A 358 6.04 -4.64 -17.13
N ALA A 359 5.74 -4.93 -15.87
CA ALA A 359 5.56 -3.91 -14.83
C ALA A 359 6.86 -3.14 -14.56
N GLU A 360 8.00 -3.84 -14.53
CA GLU A 360 9.33 -3.23 -14.44
C GLU A 360 9.59 -2.29 -15.62
N ALA A 361 9.31 -2.72 -16.84
CA ALA A 361 9.46 -1.90 -18.03
C ALA A 361 8.50 -0.70 -18.02
N ALA A 362 7.24 -0.89 -17.67
CA ALA A 362 6.27 0.21 -17.58
C ALA A 362 6.70 1.26 -16.55
N MET A 363 7.20 0.83 -15.40
CA MET A 363 7.76 1.73 -14.39
C MET A 363 9.00 2.45 -14.92
N ASP A 364 9.92 1.76 -15.56
CA ASP A 364 11.11 2.38 -16.14
C ASP A 364 10.73 3.39 -17.24
N THR A 365 9.71 3.10 -18.05
CA THR A 365 9.16 4.07 -19.01
C THR A 365 8.64 5.33 -18.30
N ALA A 366 7.95 5.18 -17.18
CA ALA A 366 7.48 6.31 -16.39
C ALA A 366 8.65 7.11 -15.79
N LEU A 367 9.69 6.43 -15.28
CA LEU A 367 10.91 7.08 -14.78
C LEU A 367 11.68 7.83 -15.85
N ILE A 368 11.85 7.22 -17.02
CA ILE A 368 12.48 7.83 -18.21
C ILE A 368 11.70 9.10 -18.59
N SER A 369 10.39 8.99 -18.66
CA SER A 369 9.51 10.13 -18.98
C SER A 369 9.63 11.24 -17.95
N ALA A 370 9.59 10.91 -16.65
CA ALA A 370 9.73 11.87 -15.56
C ALA A 370 11.10 12.57 -15.58
N ALA A 371 12.19 11.81 -15.79
CA ALA A 371 13.54 12.36 -15.89
C ALA A 371 13.67 13.31 -17.08
N TYR A 372 13.12 12.93 -18.22
CA TYR A 372 13.17 13.72 -19.44
C TYR A 372 12.37 15.03 -19.34
N PHE A 373 11.11 14.96 -18.91
CA PHE A 373 10.29 16.15 -18.70
C PHE A 373 10.88 17.05 -17.61
N GLY A 374 11.38 16.47 -16.51
CA GLY A 374 12.04 17.20 -15.45
C GLY A 374 13.32 17.91 -15.91
N ALA A 375 14.14 17.25 -16.74
CA ALA A 375 15.34 17.85 -17.32
C ALA A 375 15.02 19.04 -18.24
N CYS A 376 13.99 18.90 -19.07
CA CYS A 376 13.53 19.98 -19.93
C CYS A 376 12.94 21.15 -19.11
N ALA A 377 12.11 20.86 -18.11
CA ALA A 377 11.51 21.86 -17.26
C ALA A 377 12.58 22.67 -16.49
N LEU A 378 13.54 21.98 -15.87
CA LEU A 378 14.65 22.62 -15.17
C LEU A 378 15.53 23.48 -16.09
N ARG A 379 15.79 23.03 -17.32
CA ARG A 379 16.62 23.77 -18.28
C ARG A 379 15.93 25.02 -18.81
N LEU A 380 14.60 24.99 -18.88
CA LEU A 380 13.77 26.08 -19.42
C LEU A 380 13.13 26.92 -18.30
N ASP A 381 13.66 26.83 -17.09
CA ASP A 381 13.17 27.58 -15.90
C ASP A 381 11.65 27.45 -15.74
N PHE A 382 11.11 26.24 -16.01
CA PHE A 382 9.68 25.90 -16.00
C PHE A 382 8.82 26.70 -17.00
N ASN A 383 9.42 27.39 -17.95
CA ASN A 383 8.70 28.12 -19.00
C ASN A 383 8.32 27.18 -20.15
N LEU A 384 7.30 26.36 -19.93
CA LEU A 384 6.83 25.33 -20.87
C LEU A 384 5.72 25.91 -21.76
N THR A 385 6.10 26.57 -22.86
CA THR A 385 5.12 27.00 -23.87
C THR A 385 4.49 25.79 -24.57
N PRO A 386 3.27 25.92 -25.17
CA PRO A 386 2.63 24.83 -25.91
C PRO A 386 3.51 24.23 -27.01
N GLU A 387 4.35 25.04 -27.65
CA GLU A 387 5.28 24.60 -28.70
C GLU A 387 6.42 23.74 -28.14
N VAL A 388 6.97 24.15 -26.99
CA VAL A 388 7.99 23.41 -26.27
C VAL A 388 7.43 22.06 -25.81
N LEU A 389 6.22 22.06 -25.25
CA LEU A 389 5.56 20.86 -24.79
C LEU A 389 5.30 19.88 -25.93
N ALA A 390 4.82 20.38 -27.10
CA ALA A 390 4.62 19.56 -28.27
C ALA A 390 5.93 18.96 -28.79
N SER A 391 7.04 19.70 -28.68
CA SER A 391 8.39 19.20 -29.01
C SER A 391 8.83 18.10 -28.04
N MET A 392 8.61 18.29 -26.74
CA MET A 392 8.94 17.30 -25.71
C MET A 392 8.15 15.99 -25.91
N ILE A 393 6.85 16.08 -26.19
CA ILE A 393 6.00 14.91 -26.45
C ILE A 393 6.48 14.15 -27.70
N ARG A 394 6.86 14.86 -28.76
CA ARG A 394 7.41 14.23 -29.97
C ARG A 394 8.78 13.59 -29.75
N GLY A 395 9.59 14.17 -28.88
CA GLY A 395 10.92 13.65 -28.54
C GLY A 395 10.89 12.43 -27.61
N LEU A 396 9.86 12.29 -26.76
CA LEU A 396 9.79 11.26 -25.74
C LEU A 396 9.93 9.82 -26.29
N PRO A 397 9.26 9.40 -27.37
CA PRO A 397 9.42 8.04 -27.92
C PRO A 397 10.88 7.71 -28.28
N TRP A 398 11.62 8.70 -28.79
CA TRP A 398 13.02 8.55 -29.14
C TRP A 398 13.92 8.42 -27.91
N VAL A 399 13.67 9.22 -26.87
CA VAL A 399 14.37 9.10 -25.59
C VAL A 399 14.15 7.72 -24.97
N ILE A 400 12.91 7.21 -24.98
CA ILE A 400 12.61 5.86 -24.52
C ILE A 400 13.35 4.83 -25.36
N LEU A 401 13.29 4.94 -26.71
CA LEU A 401 13.95 4.01 -27.62
C LEU A 401 15.46 3.95 -27.42
N LEU A 402 16.12 5.08 -27.12
CA LEU A 402 17.56 5.13 -26.87
C LEU A 402 17.94 4.65 -25.47
N THR A 403 17.05 4.81 -24.48
CA THR A 403 17.35 4.45 -23.10
C THR A 403 17.27 2.95 -22.85
N TYR A 404 16.34 2.23 -23.46
CA TYR A 404 16.24 0.78 -23.26
C TYR A 404 17.48 -0.02 -23.69
N PRO A 405 18.10 0.22 -24.86
CA PRO A 405 19.38 -0.39 -25.19
C PRO A 405 20.49 -0.07 -24.18
N ALA A 406 20.55 1.17 -23.66
CA ALA A 406 21.49 1.53 -22.61
C ALA A 406 21.29 0.69 -21.33
N PHE A 407 20.05 0.47 -20.93
CA PHE A 407 19.73 -0.36 -19.77
C PHE A 407 20.09 -1.83 -19.99
N LEU A 408 19.87 -2.36 -21.20
CA LEU A 408 20.26 -3.71 -21.56
C LEU A 408 21.79 -3.89 -21.53
N LEU A 409 22.53 -2.93 -22.11
CA LEU A 409 23.99 -2.93 -22.11
C LEU A 409 24.57 -2.84 -20.69
N ALA A 410 24.02 -2.01 -19.84
CA ALA A 410 24.45 -1.87 -18.45
C ALA A 410 23.99 -3.04 -17.55
N GLY A 411 23.15 -3.93 -18.06
CA GLY A 411 22.64 -5.08 -17.29
C GLY A 411 21.67 -4.69 -16.15
N VAL A 412 20.93 -3.59 -16.31
CA VAL A 412 19.94 -3.09 -15.33
C VAL A 412 18.89 -4.15 -14.97
N TYR A 413 18.55 -5.02 -15.90
CA TYR A 413 17.55 -6.09 -15.73
C TYR A 413 18.12 -7.45 -15.28
N ARG A 414 19.44 -7.54 -15.01
CA ARG A 414 20.08 -8.80 -14.56
C ARG A 414 19.90 -9.08 -13.08
N GLY A 415 19.62 -8.05 -12.28
CA GLY A 415 19.42 -8.16 -10.84
C GLY A 415 17.97 -8.49 -10.47
N ILE A 416 17.78 -9.13 -9.31
CA ILE A 416 16.46 -9.24 -8.67
C ILE A 416 16.29 -8.01 -7.78
N TRP A 417 15.32 -7.17 -8.06
CA TRP A 417 15.08 -5.89 -7.34
C TRP A 417 15.01 -6.04 -5.82
N ARG A 418 14.50 -7.16 -5.37
CA ARG A 418 14.37 -7.50 -3.95
C ARG A 418 15.72 -7.51 -3.21
N TYR A 419 16.81 -7.80 -3.93
CA TYR A 419 18.17 -7.94 -3.40
C TYR A 419 19.13 -6.90 -3.98
N ALA A 420 18.61 -5.85 -4.64
CA ALA A 420 19.42 -4.82 -5.26
C ALA A 420 20.35 -4.17 -4.21
N GLY A 421 21.65 -4.34 -4.37
CA GLY A 421 22.68 -3.79 -3.47
C GLY A 421 23.37 -2.55 -4.04
N LEU A 422 24.43 -2.12 -3.36
CA LEU A 422 25.28 -1.02 -3.81
C LEU A 422 25.87 -1.28 -5.21
N THR A 423 26.23 -2.53 -5.51
CA THR A 423 26.75 -2.94 -6.83
C THR A 423 25.71 -2.76 -7.94
N ASP A 424 24.44 -2.94 -7.66
CA ASP A 424 23.39 -2.72 -8.65
C ASP A 424 23.16 -1.22 -8.89
N SER A 425 23.39 -0.37 -7.88
CA SER A 425 23.33 1.08 -8.03
C SER A 425 24.35 1.59 -9.04
N PHE A 426 25.56 0.98 -9.12
CA PHE A 426 26.54 1.30 -10.16
C PHE A 426 26.06 0.90 -11.56
N ARG A 427 25.32 -0.22 -11.70
CA ARG A 427 24.70 -0.61 -12.99
C ARG A 427 23.62 0.36 -13.40
N PHE A 428 22.81 0.84 -12.45
CA PHE A 428 21.76 1.84 -12.71
C PHE A 428 22.38 3.17 -13.14
N ALA A 429 23.42 3.61 -12.43
CA ALA A 429 24.17 4.81 -12.79
C ALA A 429 24.81 4.69 -14.18
N GLY A 430 25.50 3.58 -14.46
CA GLY A 430 26.06 3.30 -15.77
C GLY A 430 25.01 3.31 -16.88
N GLY A 431 23.88 2.65 -16.68
CA GLY A 431 22.77 2.65 -17.64
C GLY A 431 22.21 4.03 -17.94
N ALA A 432 22.02 4.85 -16.90
CA ALA A 432 21.52 6.21 -17.07
C ALA A 432 22.56 7.15 -17.72
N ILE A 433 23.85 7.00 -17.43
CA ILE A 433 24.93 7.75 -18.09
C ILE A 433 24.99 7.39 -19.57
N ILE A 434 24.99 6.09 -19.91
CA ILE A 434 24.96 5.63 -21.31
C ILE A 434 23.72 6.19 -22.02
N ALA A 435 22.55 6.15 -21.37
CA ALA A 435 21.32 6.72 -21.92
C ALA A 435 21.44 8.22 -22.19
N GLY A 436 22.00 8.99 -21.26
CA GLY A 436 22.25 10.42 -21.44
C GLY A 436 23.18 10.70 -22.62
N VAL A 437 24.25 9.92 -22.77
CA VAL A 437 25.18 10.04 -23.92
C VAL A 437 24.45 9.72 -25.22
N LEU A 438 23.65 8.62 -25.28
CA LEU A 438 22.90 8.27 -26.48
C LEU A 438 21.85 9.33 -26.83
N VAL A 439 21.18 9.92 -25.84
CA VAL A 439 20.24 11.03 -26.05
C VAL A 439 20.96 12.28 -26.54
N ALA A 440 22.15 12.58 -26.00
CA ALA A 440 22.98 13.72 -26.48
C ALA A 440 23.40 13.54 -27.94
N ILE A 441 23.92 12.37 -28.30
CA ILE A 441 24.29 12.05 -29.70
C ILE A 441 23.05 12.02 -30.59
N GLY A 442 21.98 11.41 -30.12
CA GLY A 442 20.72 11.31 -30.86
C GLY A 442 20.08 12.68 -31.13
N SER A 443 20.35 13.69 -30.31
CA SER A 443 19.77 15.03 -30.47
C SER A 443 20.19 15.71 -31.79
N ASP A 444 21.32 15.32 -32.35
CA ASP A 444 21.83 15.87 -33.62
C ASP A 444 21.19 15.19 -34.85
N PHE A 445 20.67 13.97 -34.70
CA PHE A 445 20.16 13.14 -35.81
C PHE A 445 18.65 12.96 -35.78
N LEU A 446 18.01 13.20 -34.64
CA LEU A 446 16.59 12.96 -34.43
C LEU A 446 15.84 14.30 -34.30
N PRO A 447 14.50 14.33 -34.47
CA PRO A 447 13.71 15.55 -34.30
C PRO A 447 13.67 16.04 -32.85
N ILE A 448 14.72 15.76 -32.08
CA ILE A 448 14.93 16.13 -30.69
C ILE A 448 15.97 17.25 -30.67
N ARG A 449 15.55 18.50 -30.85
CA ARG A 449 16.47 19.63 -30.67
C ARG A 449 16.72 19.91 -29.19
N HIS A 450 17.64 19.17 -28.58
CA HIS A 450 17.98 19.38 -27.18
C HIS A 450 19.45 19.77 -27.04
N SER A 451 19.74 20.73 -26.16
CA SER A 451 21.11 21.07 -25.79
C SER A 451 21.72 19.95 -24.96
N GLY A 452 23.05 19.76 -25.05
CA GLY A 452 23.75 18.75 -24.23
C GLY A 452 23.52 18.88 -22.73
N SER A 453 23.11 20.07 -22.24
CA SER A 453 22.72 20.29 -20.84
C SER A 453 21.43 19.55 -20.47
N ILE A 454 20.47 19.40 -21.38
CA ILE A 454 19.25 18.60 -21.14
C ILE A 454 19.61 17.12 -21.01
N ALA A 455 20.49 16.61 -21.86
CA ALA A 455 20.93 15.21 -21.78
C ALA A 455 21.69 14.92 -20.47
N LEU A 456 22.48 15.85 -19.98
CA LEU A 456 23.17 15.73 -18.68
C LEU A 456 22.18 15.76 -17.52
N LEU A 457 21.25 16.72 -17.50
CA LEU A 457 20.20 16.79 -16.48
C LEU A 457 19.31 15.55 -16.49
N TYR A 458 18.99 15.05 -17.70
CA TYR A 458 18.25 13.82 -17.87
C TYR A 458 18.97 12.62 -17.24
N ALA A 459 20.27 12.43 -17.52
CA ALA A 459 21.05 11.35 -16.94
C ALA A 459 21.09 11.45 -15.41
N LEU A 460 21.35 12.66 -14.86
CA LEU A 460 21.38 12.89 -13.42
C LEU A 460 20.03 12.59 -12.74
N LEU A 461 18.94 13.08 -13.30
CA LEU A 461 17.60 12.80 -12.77
C LEU A 461 17.27 11.31 -12.88
N LEU A 462 17.60 10.67 -14.00
CA LEU A 462 17.34 9.26 -14.22
C LEU A 462 18.11 8.37 -13.23
N VAL A 463 19.39 8.66 -12.95
CA VAL A 463 20.15 7.96 -11.90
C VAL A 463 19.44 8.06 -10.56
N ASN A 464 19.08 9.28 -10.16
CA ASN A 464 18.44 9.52 -8.88
C ASN A 464 17.09 8.79 -8.77
N LEU A 465 16.26 8.85 -9.81
CA LEU A 465 14.96 8.20 -9.84
C LEU A 465 15.10 6.66 -9.83
N LEU A 466 16.03 6.10 -10.60
CA LEU A 466 16.27 4.66 -10.62
C LEU A 466 16.78 4.15 -9.27
N VAL A 467 17.76 4.84 -8.69
CA VAL A 467 18.31 4.45 -7.38
C VAL A 467 17.27 4.64 -6.29
N ALA A 468 16.61 5.79 -6.25
CA ALA A 468 15.59 6.09 -5.24
C ALA A 468 14.45 5.08 -5.26
N THR A 469 13.90 4.74 -6.43
CA THR A 469 12.80 3.78 -6.55
C THR A 469 13.22 2.37 -6.16
N ARG A 470 14.40 1.92 -6.56
CA ARG A 470 14.86 0.57 -6.25
C ARG A 470 15.37 0.40 -4.81
N MET A 471 15.95 1.47 -4.23
CA MET A 471 16.37 1.45 -2.82
C MET A 471 15.25 1.79 -1.83
N SER A 472 14.22 2.53 -2.25
CA SER A 472 13.07 2.85 -1.38
C SER A 472 12.37 1.60 -0.87
N PHE A 473 12.28 0.54 -1.67
CA PHE A 473 11.77 -0.76 -1.25
C PHE A 473 12.53 -1.36 -0.09
N GLN A 474 13.86 -1.29 -0.13
CA GLN A 474 14.69 -1.81 0.96
C GLN A 474 14.60 -0.94 2.21
N MET A 475 14.61 0.39 2.03
CA MET A 475 14.45 1.33 3.13
C MET A 475 13.08 1.19 3.80
N LEU A 476 12.02 1.11 2.99
CA LEU A 476 10.66 0.95 3.50
C LEU A 476 10.50 -0.39 4.22
N ARG A 477 11.04 -1.47 3.69
CA ARG A 477 11.05 -2.79 4.34
C ARG A 477 11.81 -2.76 5.67
N LYS A 478 12.99 -2.12 5.72
CA LYS A 478 13.75 -1.93 6.95
C LYS A 478 13.00 -1.05 7.95
N LEU A 479 12.32 -0.01 7.46
CA LEU A 479 11.52 0.87 8.31
C LEU A 479 10.31 0.11 8.89
N ILE A 480 9.58 -0.64 8.07
CA ILE A 480 8.44 -1.44 8.50
C ILE A 480 8.88 -2.52 9.50
N SER A 481 10.00 -3.21 9.23
CA SER A 481 10.52 -4.22 10.16
C SER A 481 10.95 -3.61 11.51
N ARG A 482 11.41 -2.36 11.54
CA ARG A 482 11.69 -1.64 12.79
C ARG A 482 10.44 -1.21 13.56
N LEU A 483 9.32 -1.02 12.86
CA LEU A 483 8.03 -0.65 13.45
C LEU A 483 7.21 -1.87 13.89
N ALA A 484 7.60 -3.08 13.49
CA ALA A 484 6.93 -4.32 13.87
C ALA A 484 7.07 -4.56 15.39
N THR A 485 6.01 -5.06 16.01
CA THR A 485 6.04 -5.54 17.39
C THR A 485 6.83 -6.84 17.44
N VAL A 486 8.04 -6.77 17.98
CA VAL A 486 8.97 -7.90 18.07
C VAL A 486 8.68 -8.67 19.33
N THR A 487 8.36 -9.95 19.21
CA THR A 487 8.17 -10.87 20.33
C THR A 487 9.50 -11.46 20.82
N ASP A 488 10.39 -11.79 19.88
CA ASP A 488 11.65 -12.48 20.18
C ASP A 488 12.83 -11.50 20.02
N ARG A 489 13.47 -11.19 21.12
CA ARG A 489 14.65 -10.32 21.16
C ARG A 489 15.90 -11.19 21.27
N VAL A 490 16.67 -11.30 20.21
CA VAL A 490 17.81 -12.20 20.08
C VAL A 490 19.12 -11.46 20.33
N LEU A 491 19.92 -11.94 21.27
CA LEU A 491 21.31 -11.54 21.45
C LEU A 491 22.23 -12.52 20.73
N VAL A 492 23.18 -12.03 19.95
CA VAL A 492 24.16 -12.86 19.25
C VAL A 492 25.50 -12.77 19.96
N VAL A 493 26.06 -13.92 20.34
CA VAL A 493 27.40 -14.03 20.93
C VAL A 493 28.39 -14.38 19.83
N GLY A 494 29.39 -13.50 19.65
CA GLY A 494 30.35 -13.50 18.54
C GLY A 494 30.02 -12.40 17.51
N ALA A 495 30.82 -11.35 17.46
CA ALA A 495 30.74 -10.24 16.49
C ALA A 495 31.80 -10.42 15.38
N GLY A 496 31.93 -11.66 14.88
CA GLY A 496 32.74 -12.05 13.73
C GLY A 496 31.90 -12.30 12.49
N GLU A 497 32.51 -12.91 11.46
CA GLU A 497 31.82 -13.26 10.22
C GLU A 497 30.65 -14.22 10.44
N ILE A 498 30.84 -15.26 11.28
CA ILE A 498 29.80 -16.24 11.62
C ILE A 498 28.66 -15.58 12.40
N GLY A 499 28.96 -14.67 13.33
CA GLY A 499 27.95 -13.90 14.06
C GLY A 499 27.11 -13.02 13.16
N THR A 500 27.74 -12.41 12.16
CA THR A 500 27.06 -11.64 11.13
C THR A 500 26.09 -12.51 10.33
N VAL A 501 26.53 -13.68 9.90
CA VAL A 501 25.70 -14.65 9.17
C VAL A 501 24.56 -15.18 10.06
N ALA A 502 24.82 -15.46 11.32
CA ALA A 502 23.82 -15.90 12.28
C ALA A 502 22.73 -14.83 12.48
N ALA A 503 23.12 -13.57 12.64
CA ALA A 503 22.18 -12.45 12.74
C ALA A 503 21.32 -12.33 11.49
N GLU A 504 21.92 -12.39 10.31
CA GLU A 504 21.20 -12.35 9.03
C GLU A 504 20.27 -13.55 8.86
N PHE A 505 20.70 -14.74 9.25
CA PHE A 505 19.87 -15.95 9.25
C PHE A 505 18.66 -15.81 10.15
N VAL A 506 18.82 -15.32 11.37
CA VAL A 506 17.69 -15.07 12.31
C VAL A 506 16.68 -14.11 11.71
N LEU A 507 17.16 -12.99 11.17
CA LEU A 507 16.31 -11.98 10.55
C LEU A 507 15.59 -12.50 9.29
N ARG A 508 16.21 -13.44 8.56
CA ARG A 508 15.59 -14.08 7.38
C ARG A 508 14.66 -15.24 7.75
N ALA A 509 15.03 -16.05 8.73
CA ALA A 509 14.24 -17.21 9.14
C ALA A 509 12.99 -16.82 9.93
N ARG A 510 13.06 -15.72 10.70
CA ARG A 510 11.98 -15.23 11.56
C ARG A 510 11.72 -13.73 11.34
N PRO A 511 11.43 -13.29 10.12
CA PRO A 511 11.37 -11.86 9.77
C PRO A 511 10.26 -11.08 10.50
N ARG A 512 9.32 -11.80 11.14
CA ARG A 512 8.12 -11.21 11.78
C ARG A 512 8.15 -11.25 13.30
N SER A 513 8.96 -12.12 13.89
CA SER A 513 8.94 -12.34 15.34
C SER A 513 10.28 -12.03 16.01
N ALA A 514 11.41 -12.11 15.30
CA ALA A 514 12.73 -11.96 15.90
C ALA A 514 13.43 -10.66 15.48
N ARG A 515 14.07 -10.02 16.46
CA ARG A 515 14.97 -8.89 16.26
C ARG A 515 16.29 -9.18 16.96
N VAL A 516 17.40 -8.99 16.26
CA VAL A 516 18.71 -8.93 16.88
C VAL A 516 18.81 -7.61 17.66
N VAL A 517 19.06 -7.69 18.96
CA VAL A 517 19.12 -6.52 19.85
C VAL A 517 20.55 -6.04 20.10
N GLY A 518 21.52 -6.82 19.69
CA GLY A 518 22.95 -6.49 19.79
C GLY A 518 23.82 -7.73 19.70
N PHE A 519 25.12 -7.48 19.74
CA PHE A 519 26.16 -8.50 19.76
C PHE A 519 26.91 -8.46 21.09
N VAL A 520 27.52 -9.58 21.45
CA VAL A 520 28.46 -9.69 22.55
C VAL A 520 29.70 -10.42 22.03
N ASP A 521 30.90 -9.89 22.27
CA ASP A 521 32.16 -10.46 21.76
C ASP A 521 33.27 -10.35 22.80
N GLY A 522 34.11 -11.37 22.91
CA GLY A 522 35.25 -11.39 23.81
C GLY A 522 36.35 -10.36 23.48
N ASP A 523 36.34 -9.82 22.25
CA ASP A 523 37.31 -8.81 21.81
C ASP A 523 36.90 -7.41 22.29
N ALA A 524 37.64 -6.85 23.23
CA ALA A 524 37.40 -5.50 23.75
C ALA A 524 37.48 -4.39 22.69
N PHE A 525 38.19 -4.59 21.60
CA PHE A 525 38.27 -3.61 20.52
C PHE A 525 36.98 -3.47 19.67
N LYS A 526 36.07 -4.45 19.77
CA LYS A 526 34.79 -4.44 19.09
C LYS A 526 33.68 -3.79 19.89
N GLN A 527 33.85 -3.60 21.18
CA GLN A 527 32.82 -3.02 22.07
C GLN A 527 32.44 -1.62 21.63
N GLY A 528 31.14 -1.32 21.66
CA GLY A 528 30.57 -0.04 21.23
C GLY A 528 30.58 0.17 19.72
N LYS A 529 31.12 -0.77 18.91
CA LYS A 529 31.05 -0.69 17.45
C LYS A 529 29.70 -1.20 16.95
N ILE A 530 29.28 -0.66 15.81
CA ILE A 530 28.02 -1.04 15.17
C ILE A 530 28.29 -2.08 14.08
N LEU A 531 27.67 -3.25 14.21
CA LEU A 531 27.73 -4.34 13.24
C LEU A 531 26.32 -4.61 12.71
N HIS A 532 26.12 -4.50 11.39
CA HIS A 532 24.80 -4.66 10.75
C HIS A 532 23.68 -3.76 11.33
N GLY A 533 24.06 -2.61 11.89
CA GLY A 533 23.11 -1.65 12.46
C GLY A 533 22.75 -1.89 13.92
N GLU A 534 23.35 -2.90 14.57
CA GLU A 534 23.20 -3.20 15.99
C GLU A 534 24.57 -3.10 16.69
N GLU A 535 24.58 -2.70 17.96
CA GLU A 535 25.77 -2.41 18.73
C GLU A 535 26.37 -3.67 19.37
N VAL A 536 27.71 -3.72 19.51
CA VAL A 536 28.39 -4.71 20.34
C VAL A 536 28.33 -4.22 21.80
N LEU A 537 27.43 -4.82 22.58
CA LEU A 537 26.97 -4.35 23.90
C LEU A 537 27.95 -4.62 25.04
N GLY A 538 28.88 -5.55 24.86
CA GLY A 538 29.86 -5.94 25.88
C GLY A 538 30.51 -7.29 25.59
N THR A 539 31.08 -7.92 26.64
CA THR A 539 31.67 -9.26 26.59
C THR A 539 30.70 -10.34 27.08
N PRO A 540 30.98 -11.64 26.83
CA PRO A 540 30.19 -12.74 27.41
C PRO A 540 30.19 -12.74 28.95
N GLU A 541 31.22 -12.14 29.59
CA GLU A 541 31.32 -11.96 31.05
C GLU A 541 30.28 -10.96 31.55
N ASP A 542 29.92 -9.97 30.75
CA ASP A 542 29.01 -8.86 31.11
C ASP A 542 27.53 -9.18 30.86
N ILE A 543 27.19 -10.43 30.56
CA ILE A 543 25.86 -10.84 30.09
C ILE A 543 24.69 -10.37 30.98
N GLU A 544 24.91 -10.34 32.32
CA GLU A 544 23.91 -9.88 33.27
C GLU A 544 23.66 -8.37 33.13
N SER A 545 24.74 -7.58 33.02
CA SER A 545 24.67 -6.14 32.85
C SER A 545 24.10 -5.77 31.47
N VAL A 546 24.40 -6.55 30.44
CA VAL A 546 23.84 -6.40 29.08
C VAL A 546 22.35 -6.67 29.13
N HIS A 547 21.90 -7.74 29.77
CA HIS A 547 20.48 -8.05 29.91
C HIS A 547 19.70 -6.98 30.67
N ALA A 548 20.29 -6.43 31.71
CA ALA A 548 19.67 -5.36 32.49
C ALA A 548 19.48 -4.06 31.67
N ARG A 549 20.42 -3.75 30.76
CA ARG A 549 20.33 -2.58 29.86
C ARG A 549 19.46 -2.82 28.66
N VAL A 550 19.62 -3.97 28.04
CA VAL A 550 18.92 -4.35 26.79
C VAL A 550 18.33 -5.74 26.99
N PRO A 551 17.08 -5.86 27.47
CA PRO A 551 16.46 -7.16 27.70
C PRO A 551 16.34 -7.96 26.40
N PHE A 552 16.67 -9.26 26.45
CA PHE A 552 16.56 -10.21 25.34
C PHE A 552 15.87 -11.49 25.81
N THR A 553 15.31 -12.24 24.88
CA THR A 553 14.52 -13.45 25.13
C THR A 553 15.19 -14.71 24.62
N GLU A 554 16.25 -14.59 23.82
CA GLU A 554 16.99 -15.71 23.25
C GLU A 554 18.46 -15.31 23.06
N ILE A 555 19.37 -16.27 23.27
CA ILE A 555 20.81 -16.12 23.03
C ILE A 555 21.20 -17.08 21.89
N ILE A 556 21.90 -16.57 20.87
CA ILE A 556 22.48 -17.39 19.81
C ILE A 556 23.99 -17.25 19.87
N VAL A 557 24.67 -18.37 20.13
CA VAL A 557 26.13 -18.45 20.15
C VAL A 557 26.60 -18.78 18.73
N ALA A 558 27.31 -17.83 18.12
CA ALA A 558 27.87 -17.90 16.78
C ALA A 558 29.40 -17.74 16.78
N ASP A 559 30.02 -17.99 17.93
CA ASP A 559 31.47 -18.01 18.12
C ASP A 559 31.93 -19.46 18.30
N GLU A 560 32.81 -19.91 17.38
CA GLU A 560 33.36 -21.28 17.42
C GLU A 560 34.51 -21.41 18.44
N GLU A 561 35.18 -20.30 18.75
CA GLU A 561 36.35 -20.24 19.64
C GLU A 561 35.98 -19.81 21.08
N LEU A 562 34.68 -19.76 21.39
CA LEU A 562 34.25 -19.36 22.75
C LEU A 562 34.80 -20.31 23.83
N ALA A 563 35.45 -19.74 24.85
CA ALA A 563 36.03 -20.52 25.90
C ALA A 563 34.96 -21.34 26.67
N PRO A 564 35.28 -22.58 27.11
CA PRO A 564 34.32 -23.43 27.81
C PRO A 564 33.70 -22.75 29.05
N GLU A 565 34.48 -21.93 29.75
CA GLU A 565 34.02 -21.19 30.92
C GLU A 565 32.96 -20.12 30.56
N GLN A 566 33.15 -19.44 29.44
CA GLN A 566 32.18 -18.44 28.90
C GLN A 566 30.90 -19.14 28.46
N MET A 567 31.01 -20.29 27.80
CA MET A 567 29.86 -21.09 27.38
C MET A 567 29.06 -21.55 28.61
N GLU A 568 29.73 -22.05 29.64
CA GLU A 568 29.06 -22.48 30.88
C GLU A 568 28.37 -21.30 31.59
N ARG A 569 28.98 -20.11 31.58
CA ARG A 569 28.37 -18.88 32.11
C ARG A 569 27.08 -18.54 31.34
N LEU A 570 27.10 -18.56 30.00
CA LEU A 570 25.92 -18.29 29.20
C LEU A 570 24.81 -19.31 29.46
N HIS A 571 25.15 -20.59 29.60
CA HIS A 571 24.18 -21.64 29.93
C HIS A 571 23.61 -21.46 31.33
N ARG A 572 24.43 -21.10 32.31
CA ARG A 572 23.99 -20.81 33.68
C ARG A 572 23.03 -19.62 33.70
N PHE A 573 23.39 -18.52 33.03
CA PHE A 573 22.54 -17.36 32.86
C PHE A 573 21.19 -17.71 32.20
N GLY A 574 21.23 -18.47 31.10
CA GLY A 574 20.02 -18.92 30.40
C GLY A 574 19.09 -19.73 31.31
N ARG A 575 19.64 -20.68 32.11
CA ARG A 575 18.84 -21.46 33.07
C ARG A 575 18.23 -20.59 34.17
N THR A 576 19.00 -19.65 34.71
CA THR A 576 18.54 -18.78 35.80
C THR A 576 17.41 -17.86 35.37
N HIS A 577 17.44 -17.37 34.12
CA HIS A 577 16.46 -16.41 33.59
C HIS A 577 15.41 -17.04 32.64
N GLY A 578 15.45 -18.37 32.43
CA GLY A 578 14.52 -19.05 31.50
C GLY A 578 14.75 -18.67 30.04
N ILE A 579 15.97 -18.24 29.66
CA ILE A 579 16.33 -17.79 28.32
C ILE A 579 17.02 -18.92 27.56
N PRO A 580 16.48 -19.38 26.40
CA PRO A 580 17.12 -20.42 25.62
C PRO A 580 18.44 -19.93 25.03
N VAL A 581 19.48 -20.77 25.17
CA VAL A 581 20.81 -20.60 24.56
C VAL A 581 20.94 -21.60 23.41
N ARG A 582 21.12 -21.12 22.19
CA ARG A 582 21.25 -21.96 21.00
C ARG A 582 22.58 -21.73 20.31
N ARG A 583 23.18 -22.80 19.77
CA ARG A 583 24.39 -22.67 18.97
C ARG A 583 24.05 -22.58 17.49
N PHE A 584 24.62 -21.60 16.83
CA PHE A 584 24.60 -21.49 15.38
C PHE A 584 25.88 -22.13 14.82
N SER A 585 25.75 -23.09 13.91
CA SER A 585 26.88 -23.70 13.22
C SER A 585 26.53 -23.91 11.76
N MET A 586 27.48 -23.68 10.85
CA MET A 586 27.38 -23.99 9.44
C MET A 586 28.21 -25.21 9.12
N GLN A 587 27.61 -26.24 8.53
CA GLN A 587 28.29 -27.41 8.06
C GLN A 587 28.00 -27.64 6.59
N LEU A 588 29.07 -27.83 5.77
CA LEU A 588 28.97 -28.33 4.42
C LEU A 588 28.97 -29.85 4.50
N SER A 589 27.86 -30.51 4.13
CA SER A 589 27.78 -31.94 4.02
C SER A 589 27.87 -32.36 2.56
N GLU A 590 28.67 -33.38 2.27
CA GLU A 590 28.74 -34.01 0.95
C GLU A 590 27.39 -34.68 0.65
N ILE A 591 26.79 -34.37 -0.48
CA ILE A 591 25.56 -35.05 -0.92
C ILE A 591 26.01 -36.42 -1.44
N GLN A 592 25.87 -37.46 -0.63
CA GLN A 592 26.00 -38.84 -1.12
C GLN A 592 24.99 -39.04 -2.26
N GLN A 593 25.47 -39.52 -3.40
CA GLN A 593 24.62 -39.82 -4.55
C GLN A 593 23.45 -40.70 -4.10
N LEU A 594 22.26 -40.13 -4.15
CA LEU A 594 21.03 -40.92 -4.03
C LEU A 594 20.95 -41.82 -5.25
N GLY A 595 21.27 -43.10 -5.05
CA GLY A 595 20.97 -44.16 -6.04
C GLY A 595 19.49 -44.09 -6.45
N PRO A 596 19.12 -44.60 -7.64
CA PRO A 596 17.75 -44.52 -8.12
C PRO A 596 16.80 -45.14 -7.09
N ARG A 597 15.89 -44.30 -6.53
CA ARG A 597 14.84 -44.77 -5.61
C ARG A 597 13.92 -45.74 -6.34
N PRO A 598 13.66 -46.94 -5.79
CA PRO A 598 12.58 -47.77 -6.30
C PRO A 598 11.25 -47.04 -6.09
N VAL A 599 10.45 -46.93 -7.14
CA VAL A 599 9.12 -46.38 -7.11
C VAL A 599 8.21 -47.34 -6.33
N SER A 600 7.96 -47.06 -5.06
CA SER A 600 6.85 -47.66 -4.32
C SER A 600 6.08 -46.52 -3.67
N GLY A 601 4.76 -46.53 -3.85
CA GLY A 601 3.86 -45.46 -3.45
C GLY A 601 3.86 -45.20 -1.96
N ALA A 602 3.45 -43.97 -1.67
CA ALA A 602 3.24 -43.37 -0.36
C ALA A 602 4.52 -43.10 0.44
N GLU A 603 5.05 -41.86 0.21
CA GLU A 603 5.54 -40.95 1.25
C GLU A 603 6.24 -39.75 0.58
N ALA A 604 5.54 -38.63 0.49
CA ALA A 604 6.13 -37.37 0.09
C ALA A 604 6.96 -36.84 1.28
N ALA A 605 8.24 -37.22 1.32
CA ALA A 605 9.16 -36.63 2.29
C ALA A 605 9.73 -35.33 1.75
N ALA A 606 9.49 -34.27 2.48
CA ALA A 606 10.04 -32.94 2.31
C ALA A 606 11.55 -32.99 2.15
N VAL A 607 12.08 -32.32 1.12
CA VAL A 607 13.49 -31.92 1.08
C VAL A 607 13.65 -30.81 2.09
N ALA A 608 13.85 -31.20 3.34
CA ALA A 608 14.36 -30.31 4.37
C ALA A 608 15.86 -30.18 4.12
N ILE A 609 16.34 -28.97 3.89
CA ILE A 609 17.72 -28.61 4.26
C ILE A 609 17.77 -28.89 5.77
N ALA A 610 18.36 -30.01 6.12
CA ALA A 610 18.42 -30.45 7.49
C ALA A 610 19.42 -29.57 8.25
N VAL A 611 18.93 -28.46 8.79
CA VAL A 611 19.55 -27.83 9.94
C VAL A 611 19.21 -28.74 11.12
N LYS A 612 20.10 -29.66 11.44
CA LYS A 612 19.97 -30.52 12.61
C LYS A 612 20.09 -29.63 13.83
N VAL A 613 18.97 -29.25 14.42
CA VAL A 613 18.94 -28.64 15.74
C VAL A 613 19.17 -29.79 16.73
N PRO A 614 20.27 -29.79 17.50
CA PRO A 614 20.44 -30.78 18.55
C PRO A 614 19.31 -30.62 19.58
N SER A 615 18.75 -31.75 20.02
CA SER A 615 17.79 -31.78 21.11
C SER A 615 18.37 -31.15 22.38
N PRO A 616 17.55 -30.49 23.19
CA PRO A 616 18.01 -29.94 24.46
C PRO A 616 18.48 -31.05 25.38
N ILE A 617 19.70 -30.94 25.88
CA ILE A 617 20.22 -31.70 27.04
C ILE A 617 19.93 -30.90 28.29
#